data_3a5d08e2e233d72b53ff561ece95879f
#
_entry.id   3a5d08e2e233d72b53ff561ece95879f
#
_cell.length_a   1.000
_cell.length_b   1.000
_cell.length_c   1.000
_cell.angle_alpha   90.00
_cell.angle_beta   90.00
_cell.angle_gamma   90.00
#
_symmetry.space_group_name_H-M   'P 1'
#
loop_
_entity.id
_entity.type
_entity.pdbx_description
1 polymer ?
#
loop_
_entity_poly.entity_id
_entity_poly.type
_entity_poly.pdbx_seq_one_letter_code
_entity_poly.pdbx_strand_id
1 'polypeptide(L)'
;MGLRGLLVNGFGIELSPQLNTLSQVLTDTAFIFIPVLVTWSAMRVFGGNPVLGIVLGLMLVAPQLASKWDVAFGNAEAMIIPFMGFEIAVTGLQSSILPAVFMGWFAALVERTSRKYIPEVLDLILTPFITLLVSLIAGLVFVGPILLGIEKLITEAVLYFLQIPYGIGGLIYGGAIQFMAVTGMHHTIVPITIAMVTDTGFDYINPLGTAAIAGQFGAAMAVMSMQTDKVKRTGTVSYTHLTLPTIAGV
;
A
#
# COMPACT_ATOMS: atom_id res chain seq x y z
N MET A 1 13.14 -7.58 -5.02
CA MET A 1 13.96 -7.02 -3.92
C MET A 1 14.89 -8.07 -3.30
N GLY A 2 14.44 -9.25 -2.87
CA GLY A 2 15.27 -10.23 -2.18
C GLY A 2 16.54 -10.67 -2.93
N LEU A 3 16.46 -10.99 -4.23
CA LEU A 3 17.65 -11.37 -5.02
C LEU A 3 18.69 -10.25 -5.10
N ARG A 4 18.23 -9.00 -5.27
CA ARG A 4 19.11 -7.83 -5.30
C ARG A 4 19.76 -7.61 -3.93
N GLY A 5 19.01 -7.70 -2.84
CA GLY A 5 19.55 -7.61 -1.49
C GLY A 5 20.59 -8.69 -1.20
N LEU A 6 20.35 -9.92 -1.65
CA LEU A 6 21.29 -11.01 -1.52
C LEU A 6 22.59 -10.75 -2.32
N LEU A 7 22.49 -10.26 -3.55
CA LEU A 7 23.67 -9.96 -4.39
C LEU A 7 24.49 -8.82 -3.81
N VAL A 8 23.83 -7.71 -3.42
CA VAL A 8 24.53 -6.50 -2.95
C VAL A 8 25.01 -6.67 -1.50
N ASN A 9 24.10 -7.08 -0.58
CA ASN A 9 24.41 -7.13 0.85
C ASN A 9 25.00 -8.48 1.28
N GLY A 10 24.62 -9.58 0.61
CA GLY A 10 25.10 -10.92 0.96
C GLY A 10 26.42 -11.28 0.28
N PHE A 11 26.56 -11.01 -0.99
CA PHE A 11 27.76 -11.34 -1.78
C PHE A 11 28.68 -10.14 -2.04
N GLY A 12 28.29 -8.93 -1.62
CA GLY A 12 29.10 -7.72 -1.82
C GLY A 12 29.29 -7.36 -3.30
N ILE A 13 28.40 -7.80 -4.19
CA ILE A 13 28.52 -7.53 -5.63
C ILE A 13 27.99 -6.13 -5.89
N GLU A 14 28.86 -5.21 -6.29
CA GLU A 14 28.47 -3.88 -6.75
C GLU A 14 27.80 -3.98 -8.12
N LEU A 15 26.49 -3.73 -8.16
CA LEU A 15 25.73 -3.62 -9.40
C LEU A 15 26.11 -2.29 -10.09
N SER A 16 26.30 -2.33 -11.42
CA SER A 16 26.45 -1.08 -12.17
C SER A 16 25.22 -0.18 -11.96
N PRO A 17 25.38 1.18 -11.99
CA PRO A 17 24.25 2.09 -11.79
C PRO A 17 23.05 1.80 -12.69
N GLN A 18 23.30 1.38 -13.94
CA GLN A 18 22.27 1.04 -14.91
C GLN A 18 21.49 -0.23 -14.50
N LEU A 19 22.19 -1.29 -14.08
CA LEU A 19 21.57 -2.53 -13.62
C LEU A 19 20.80 -2.32 -12.31
N ASN A 20 21.31 -1.46 -11.44
CA ASN A 20 20.62 -1.10 -10.21
C ASN A 20 19.30 -0.39 -10.52
N THR A 21 19.32 0.63 -11.39
CA THR A 21 18.10 1.34 -11.84
C THR A 21 17.13 0.38 -12.53
N LEU A 22 17.60 -0.49 -13.41
CA LEU A 22 16.73 -1.45 -14.11
C LEU A 22 16.07 -2.43 -13.13
N SER A 23 16.81 -2.90 -12.14
CA SER A 23 16.27 -3.78 -11.10
C SER A 23 15.23 -3.07 -10.23
N GLN A 24 15.43 -1.78 -9.94
CA GLN A 24 14.43 -0.96 -9.22
C GLN A 24 13.16 -0.79 -10.06
N VAL A 25 13.29 -0.45 -11.34
CA VAL A 25 12.12 -0.34 -12.22
C VAL A 25 11.33 -1.65 -12.24
N LEU A 26 12.02 -2.79 -12.32
CA LEU A 26 11.36 -4.10 -12.34
C LEU A 26 10.64 -4.42 -11.03
N THR A 27 11.23 -4.07 -9.88
CA THR A 27 10.68 -4.45 -8.58
C THR A 27 9.73 -3.41 -8.00
N ASP A 28 10.07 -2.13 -8.11
CA ASP A 28 9.39 -1.08 -7.35
C ASP A 28 8.17 -0.53 -8.10
N THR A 29 8.21 -0.53 -9.45
CA THR A 29 7.11 -0.03 -10.27
C THR A 29 5.79 -0.73 -9.95
N ALA A 30 5.80 -2.06 -9.82
CA ALA A 30 4.60 -2.82 -9.51
C ALA A 30 3.98 -2.39 -8.17
N PHE A 31 4.81 -2.16 -7.15
CA PHE A 31 4.36 -1.73 -5.83
C PHE A 31 3.85 -0.28 -5.81
N ILE A 32 4.57 0.63 -6.48
CA ILE A 32 4.16 2.03 -6.58
C ILE A 32 2.79 2.16 -7.23
N PHE A 33 2.53 1.36 -8.28
CA PHE A 33 1.29 1.39 -9.05
C PHE A 33 0.21 0.41 -8.57
N ILE A 34 0.38 -0.26 -7.42
CA ILE A 34 -0.70 -1.06 -6.81
C ILE A 34 -2.04 -0.32 -6.75
N PRO A 35 -2.12 0.98 -6.36
CA PRO A 35 -3.39 1.70 -6.34
C PRO A 35 -4.12 1.71 -7.68
N VAL A 36 -3.40 1.69 -8.80
CA VAL A 36 -4.01 1.66 -10.15
C VAL A 36 -4.76 0.35 -10.37
N LEU A 37 -4.12 -0.78 -10.04
CA LEU A 37 -4.72 -2.11 -10.18
C LEU A 37 -5.90 -2.30 -9.23
N VAL A 38 -5.76 -1.74 -8.02
CA VAL A 38 -6.80 -1.84 -6.98
C VAL A 38 -8.02 -0.99 -7.33
N THR A 39 -7.84 0.27 -7.77
CA THR A 39 -8.96 1.12 -8.22
C THR A 39 -9.63 0.56 -9.46
N TRP A 40 -8.88 0.03 -10.42
CA TRP A 40 -9.43 -0.68 -11.57
C TRP A 40 -10.32 -1.85 -11.14
N SER A 41 -9.81 -2.72 -10.25
CA SER A 41 -10.53 -3.88 -9.75
C SER A 41 -11.76 -3.48 -8.94
N ALA A 42 -11.65 -2.49 -8.06
CA ALA A 42 -12.74 -1.96 -7.25
C ALA A 42 -13.85 -1.37 -8.13
N MET A 43 -13.51 -0.52 -9.10
CA MET A 43 -14.49 0.01 -10.06
C MET A 43 -15.27 -1.10 -10.77
N ARG A 44 -14.56 -2.15 -11.20
CA ARG A 44 -15.18 -3.31 -11.84
C ARG A 44 -16.13 -4.05 -10.90
N VAL A 45 -15.74 -4.29 -9.66
CA VAL A 45 -16.54 -4.99 -8.64
C VAL A 45 -17.79 -4.17 -8.25
N PHE A 46 -17.63 -2.85 -8.09
CA PHE A 46 -18.72 -1.96 -7.70
C PHE A 46 -19.57 -1.45 -8.86
N GLY A 47 -19.38 -1.98 -10.07
CA GLY A 47 -20.23 -1.71 -11.24
C GLY A 47 -19.99 -0.37 -11.91
N GLY A 48 -18.80 0.21 -11.77
CA GLY A 48 -18.32 1.36 -12.52
C GLY A 48 -17.50 0.97 -13.75
N ASN A 49 -17.06 1.95 -14.54
CA ASN A 49 -16.21 1.73 -15.69
C ASN A 49 -14.75 1.47 -15.26
N PRO A 50 -14.20 0.26 -15.51
CA PRO A 50 -12.84 -0.08 -15.07
C PRO A 50 -11.74 0.83 -15.67
N VAL A 51 -11.96 1.38 -16.86
CA VAL A 51 -11.00 2.30 -17.50
C VAL A 51 -10.85 3.59 -16.68
N LEU A 52 -11.96 4.13 -16.16
CA LEU A 52 -11.92 5.27 -15.26
C LEU A 52 -11.18 4.94 -13.95
N GLY A 53 -11.29 3.69 -13.49
CA GLY A 53 -10.51 3.20 -12.34
C GLY A 53 -9.00 3.24 -12.59
N ILE A 54 -8.55 2.87 -13.80
CA ILE A 54 -7.13 2.99 -14.17
C ILE A 54 -6.70 4.46 -14.14
N VAL A 55 -7.46 5.33 -14.81
CA VAL A 55 -7.13 6.76 -14.89
C VAL A 55 -7.09 7.40 -13.50
N LEU A 56 -8.10 7.13 -12.66
CA LEU A 56 -8.14 7.63 -11.29
C LEU A 56 -6.94 7.11 -10.48
N GLY A 57 -6.64 5.82 -10.57
CA GLY A 57 -5.49 5.24 -9.89
C GLY A 57 -4.16 5.87 -10.29
N LEU A 58 -3.96 6.16 -11.59
CA LEU A 58 -2.79 6.89 -12.08
C LEU A 58 -2.73 8.33 -11.53
N MET A 59 -3.89 9.01 -11.42
CA MET A 59 -3.96 10.35 -10.83
C MET A 59 -3.60 10.33 -9.34
N LEU A 60 -4.00 9.30 -8.59
CA LEU A 60 -3.68 9.17 -7.16
C LEU A 60 -2.19 8.91 -6.88
N VAL A 61 -1.47 8.36 -7.84
CA VAL A 61 -0.02 8.10 -7.75
C VAL A 61 0.80 9.02 -8.66
N ALA A 62 0.22 10.11 -9.11
CA ALA A 62 0.85 11.03 -10.05
C ALA A 62 2.20 11.54 -9.50
N PRO A 63 3.25 11.65 -10.36
CA PRO A 63 4.59 12.07 -9.93
C PRO A 63 4.66 13.52 -9.43
N GLN A 64 3.64 14.32 -9.71
CA GLN A 64 3.48 15.69 -9.19
C GLN A 64 3.13 15.72 -7.70
N LEU A 65 2.61 14.61 -7.16
CA LEU A 65 2.31 14.45 -5.75
C LEU A 65 3.50 13.85 -5.04
N ALA A 66 4.01 14.53 -4.02
CA ALA A 66 5.06 13.97 -3.18
C ALA A 66 4.62 12.62 -2.61
N SER A 67 5.48 11.63 -2.70
CA SER A 67 5.22 10.33 -2.10
C SER A 67 5.07 10.46 -0.59
N LYS A 68 4.11 9.75 0.00
CA LYS A 68 3.97 9.70 1.46
C LYS A 68 5.28 9.28 2.15
N TRP A 69 6.10 8.47 1.48
CA TRP A 69 7.40 8.03 1.96
C TRP A 69 8.42 9.15 1.97
N ASP A 70 8.52 9.88 0.87
CA ASP A 70 9.46 10.99 0.77
C ASP A 70 9.13 12.07 1.79
N VAL A 71 7.82 12.31 2.03
CA VAL A 71 7.37 13.23 3.09
C VAL A 71 7.70 12.67 4.48
N ALA A 72 7.48 11.39 4.73
CA ALA A 72 7.79 10.76 6.01
C ALA A 72 9.30 10.76 6.32
N PHE A 73 10.16 10.63 5.31
CA PHE A 73 11.61 10.70 5.44
C PHE A 73 12.17 12.13 5.40
N GLY A 74 11.33 13.15 5.22
CA GLY A 74 11.76 14.54 5.11
C GLY A 74 12.48 14.88 3.78
N ASN A 75 12.36 14.03 2.78
CA ASN A 75 12.97 14.22 1.45
C ASN A 75 12.12 15.11 0.54
N ALA A 76 10.83 15.28 0.85
CA ALA A 76 9.90 16.13 0.13
C ALA A 76 8.88 16.76 1.07
N GLU A 77 8.32 17.90 0.67
CA GLU A 77 7.23 18.54 1.39
C GLU A 77 5.88 18.11 0.81
N ALA A 78 4.88 17.90 1.69
CA ALA A 78 3.52 17.65 1.26
C ALA A 78 2.95 18.90 0.58
N MET A 79 2.14 18.72 -0.46
CA MET A 79 1.42 19.82 -1.07
C MET A 79 0.34 20.31 -0.11
N ILE A 80 0.40 21.59 0.29
CA ILE A 80 -0.59 22.19 1.18
C ILE A 80 -1.70 22.82 0.34
N ILE A 81 -2.92 22.34 0.51
CA ILE A 81 -4.11 22.92 -0.12
C ILE A 81 -4.91 23.67 0.95
N PRO A 82 -5.03 25.01 0.85
CA PRO A 82 -5.91 25.76 1.74
C PRO A 82 -7.38 25.50 1.38
N PHE A 83 -8.12 24.84 2.26
CA PHE A 83 -9.53 24.54 2.05
C PHE A 83 -10.35 25.04 3.25
N MET A 84 -11.24 26.00 3.01
CA MET A 84 -12.15 26.59 4.02
C MET A 84 -11.47 27.03 5.33
N GLY A 85 -10.23 27.53 5.25
CA GLY A 85 -9.47 27.99 6.43
C GLY A 85 -8.63 26.90 7.13
N PHE A 86 -8.65 25.67 6.61
CA PHE A 86 -7.77 24.59 7.04
C PHE A 86 -6.69 24.34 5.99
N GLU A 87 -5.48 24.07 6.45
CA GLU A 87 -4.39 23.63 5.58
C GLU A 87 -4.39 22.10 5.53
N ILE A 88 -4.72 21.55 4.35
CA ILE A 88 -4.76 20.11 4.13
C ILE A 88 -3.47 19.70 3.44
N ALA A 89 -2.68 18.89 4.11
CA ALA A 89 -1.48 18.29 3.54
C ALA A 89 -1.87 17.11 2.63
N VAL A 90 -1.60 17.25 1.34
CA VAL A 90 -1.91 16.26 0.31
C VAL A 90 -0.63 15.58 -0.10
N THR A 91 -0.64 14.25 -0.05
CA THR A 91 0.44 13.37 -0.53
C THR A 91 -0.08 12.37 -1.53
N GLY A 92 0.79 11.85 -2.36
CA GLY A 92 0.45 10.76 -3.26
C GLY A 92 0.15 9.46 -2.48
N LEU A 93 -0.75 8.65 -3.03
CA LEU A 93 -1.20 7.41 -2.41
C LEU A 93 -0.44 6.18 -2.95
N GLN A 94 0.83 6.35 -3.32
CA GLN A 94 1.67 5.26 -3.79
C GLN A 94 1.70 4.12 -2.76
N SER A 95 1.67 2.88 -3.24
CA SER A 95 1.69 1.66 -2.42
C SER A 95 0.53 1.52 -1.42
N SER A 96 -0.51 2.37 -1.49
CA SER A 96 -1.65 2.33 -0.56
C SER A 96 -2.81 1.53 -1.16
N ILE A 97 -3.24 0.48 -0.48
CA ILE A 97 -4.32 -0.40 -0.93
C ILE A 97 -5.67 0.11 -0.42
N LEU A 98 -5.76 0.40 0.87
CA LEU A 98 -7.03 0.79 1.51
C LEU A 98 -7.64 2.06 0.90
N PRO A 99 -6.91 3.17 0.73
CA PRO A 99 -7.42 4.32 0.02
C PRO A 99 -7.87 4.01 -1.42
N ALA A 100 -7.13 3.16 -2.13
CA ALA A 100 -7.44 2.81 -3.52
C ALA A 100 -8.74 2.02 -3.66
N VAL A 101 -9.03 1.08 -2.75
CA VAL A 101 -10.31 0.35 -2.72
C VAL A 101 -11.46 1.32 -2.49
N PHE A 102 -11.33 2.19 -1.49
CA PHE A 102 -12.35 3.18 -1.16
C PHE A 102 -12.61 4.14 -2.32
N MET A 103 -11.53 4.61 -2.96
CA MET A 103 -11.63 5.51 -4.12
C MET A 103 -12.30 4.85 -5.32
N GLY A 104 -12.02 3.57 -5.58
CA GLY A 104 -12.70 2.81 -6.63
C GLY A 104 -14.20 2.65 -6.36
N TRP A 105 -14.57 2.35 -5.12
CA TRP A 105 -15.98 2.32 -4.70
C TRP A 105 -16.66 3.69 -4.85
N PHE A 106 -16.03 4.74 -4.34
CA PHE A 106 -16.55 6.11 -4.40
C PHE A 106 -16.73 6.58 -5.84
N ALA A 107 -15.72 6.36 -6.70
CA ALA A 107 -15.79 6.72 -8.11
C ALA A 107 -16.91 5.97 -8.85
N ALA A 108 -17.12 4.69 -8.55
CA ALA A 108 -18.26 3.94 -9.10
C ALA A 108 -19.62 4.52 -8.65
N LEU A 109 -19.69 5.01 -7.42
CA LEU A 109 -20.88 5.69 -6.91
C LEU A 109 -21.10 7.02 -7.63
N VAL A 110 -20.07 7.84 -7.78
CA VAL A 110 -20.13 9.12 -8.51
C VAL A 110 -20.54 8.90 -9.96
N GLU A 111 -19.91 7.94 -10.66
CA GLU A 111 -20.22 7.61 -12.05
C GLU A 111 -21.71 7.24 -12.22
N ARG A 112 -22.19 6.30 -11.41
CA ARG A 112 -23.60 5.85 -11.47
C ARG A 112 -24.58 6.97 -11.13
N THR A 113 -24.20 7.87 -10.22
CA THR A 113 -25.04 9.01 -9.86
C THR A 113 -25.05 10.04 -10.99
N SER A 114 -23.89 10.35 -11.56
CA SER A 114 -23.76 11.31 -12.67
C SER A 114 -24.59 10.88 -13.89
N ARG A 115 -24.55 9.60 -14.26
CA ARG A 115 -25.35 9.06 -15.38
C ARG A 115 -26.87 9.23 -15.23
N LYS A 116 -27.38 9.41 -14.01
CA LYS A 116 -28.82 9.65 -13.78
C LYS A 116 -29.26 11.07 -14.15
N TYR A 117 -28.33 12.03 -14.08
CA TYR A 117 -28.63 13.45 -14.27
C TYR A 117 -28.11 14.00 -15.59
N ILE A 118 -27.19 13.31 -16.25
CA ILE A 118 -26.56 13.75 -17.49
C ILE A 118 -27.35 13.22 -18.68
N PRO A 119 -27.77 14.09 -19.63
CA PRO A 119 -28.40 13.67 -20.88
C PRO A 119 -27.51 12.73 -21.70
N GLU A 120 -28.12 11.74 -22.38
CA GLU A 120 -27.38 10.72 -23.18
C GLU A 120 -26.37 11.32 -24.18
N VAL A 121 -26.71 12.46 -24.79
CA VAL A 121 -25.85 13.15 -25.75
C VAL A 121 -24.52 13.60 -25.14
N LEU A 122 -24.51 13.91 -23.84
CA LEU A 122 -23.32 14.41 -23.11
C LEU A 122 -22.69 13.34 -22.22
N ASP A 123 -23.33 12.19 -22.04
CA ASP A 123 -22.90 11.14 -21.11
C ASP A 123 -21.45 10.68 -21.39
N LEU A 124 -21.10 10.55 -22.66
CA LEU A 124 -19.79 10.06 -23.09
C LEU A 124 -18.63 10.96 -22.62
N ILE A 125 -18.86 12.25 -22.48
CA ILE A 125 -17.82 13.25 -22.14
C ILE A 125 -17.97 13.70 -20.69
N LEU A 126 -19.18 14.10 -20.27
CA LEU A 126 -19.40 14.70 -18.96
C LEU A 126 -19.31 13.69 -17.83
N THR A 127 -19.82 12.48 -17.99
CA THR A 127 -19.80 11.47 -16.93
C THR A 127 -18.37 11.07 -16.54
N PRO A 128 -17.47 10.71 -17.47
CA PRO A 128 -16.08 10.45 -17.13
C PRO A 128 -15.37 11.65 -16.50
N PHE A 129 -15.59 12.85 -17.06
CA PHE A 129 -14.97 14.06 -16.55
C PHE A 129 -15.38 14.36 -15.10
N ILE A 130 -16.68 14.37 -14.82
CA ILE A 130 -17.22 14.63 -13.47
C ILE A 130 -16.77 13.53 -12.51
N THR A 131 -16.81 12.26 -12.93
CA THR A 131 -16.37 11.13 -12.11
C THR A 131 -14.90 11.29 -11.69
N LEU A 132 -14.01 11.57 -12.61
CA LEU A 132 -12.59 11.75 -12.32
C LEU A 132 -12.34 12.99 -11.47
N LEU A 133 -12.95 14.12 -11.83
CA LEU A 133 -12.75 15.39 -11.12
C LEU A 133 -13.22 15.30 -9.66
N VAL A 134 -14.46 14.86 -9.46
CA VAL A 134 -15.05 14.75 -8.10
C VAL A 134 -14.30 13.72 -7.28
N SER A 135 -13.97 12.56 -7.87
CA SER A 135 -13.24 11.51 -7.16
C SER A 135 -11.81 11.92 -6.82
N LEU A 136 -11.11 12.62 -7.73
CA LEU A 136 -9.75 13.09 -7.45
C LEU A 136 -9.75 14.11 -6.30
N ILE A 137 -10.63 15.10 -6.34
CA ILE A 137 -10.73 16.10 -5.28
C ILE A 137 -11.10 15.44 -3.95
N ALA A 138 -12.13 14.60 -3.94
CA ALA A 138 -12.54 13.88 -2.75
C ALA A 138 -11.40 12.97 -2.23
N GLY A 139 -10.69 12.30 -3.13
CA GLY A 139 -9.57 11.42 -2.81
C GLY A 139 -8.41 12.13 -2.16
N LEU A 140 -7.98 13.23 -2.74
CA LEU A 140 -6.80 13.95 -2.25
C LEU A 140 -7.11 14.83 -1.03
N VAL A 141 -8.28 15.47 -1.00
CA VAL A 141 -8.62 16.46 0.05
C VAL A 141 -9.24 15.81 1.28
N PHE A 142 -10.06 14.77 1.12
CA PHE A 142 -10.79 14.16 2.23
C PHE A 142 -10.33 12.73 2.53
N VAL A 143 -10.37 11.86 1.53
CA VAL A 143 -10.12 10.41 1.75
C VAL A 143 -8.67 10.14 2.10
N GLY A 144 -7.73 10.76 1.37
CA GLY A 144 -6.29 10.60 1.61
C GLY A 144 -5.92 10.98 3.06
N PRO A 145 -6.14 12.24 3.50
CA PRO A 145 -5.80 12.66 4.85
C PRO A 145 -6.49 11.84 5.96
N ILE A 146 -7.77 11.50 5.78
CA ILE A 146 -8.52 10.69 6.77
C ILE A 146 -7.90 9.30 6.89
N LEU A 147 -7.67 8.62 5.76
CA LEU A 147 -7.14 7.26 5.78
C LEU A 147 -5.67 7.20 6.20
N LEU A 148 -4.87 8.20 5.83
CA LEU A 148 -3.51 8.34 6.35
C LEU A 148 -3.52 8.62 7.85
N GLY A 149 -4.49 9.38 8.36
CA GLY A 149 -4.69 9.58 9.79
C GLY A 149 -5.03 8.28 10.52
N ILE A 150 -5.87 7.43 9.93
CA ILE A 150 -6.20 6.09 10.46
C ILE A 150 -4.96 5.18 10.43
N GLU A 151 -4.21 5.18 9.33
CA GLU A 151 -2.94 4.45 9.23
C GLU A 151 -1.98 4.87 10.36
N LYS A 152 -1.81 6.17 10.58
CA LYS A 152 -0.98 6.72 11.66
C LYS A 152 -1.46 6.28 13.04
N LEU A 153 -2.76 6.37 13.31
CA LEU A 153 -3.35 5.94 14.58
C LEU A 153 -3.09 4.46 14.87
N ILE A 154 -3.26 3.59 13.86
CA ILE A 154 -2.98 2.15 13.99
C ILE A 154 -1.50 1.93 14.27
N THR A 155 -0.62 2.64 13.57
CA THR A 155 0.82 2.55 13.78
C THR A 155 1.22 2.96 15.20
N GLU A 156 0.70 4.08 15.69
CA GLU A 156 0.93 4.55 17.08
C GLU A 156 0.42 3.55 18.11
N ALA A 157 -0.75 2.95 17.87
CA ALA A 157 -1.30 1.89 18.72
C ALA A 157 -0.37 0.67 18.77
N VAL A 158 0.13 0.22 17.60
CA VAL A 158 1.08 -0.90 17.54
C VAL A 158 2.34 -0.59 18.32
N LEU A 159 2.91 0.60 18.16
CA LEU A 159 4.11 1.02 18.91
C LEU A 159 3.87 1.07 20.40
N TYR A 160 2.71 1.56 20.83
CA TYR A 160 2.32 1.55 22.24
C TYR A 160 2.27 0.12 22.80
N PHE A 161 1.67 -0.81 22.05
CA PHE A 161 1.63 -2.23 22.47
C PHE A 161 3.02 -2.88 22.51
N LEU A 162 3.94 -2.50 21.60
CA LEU A 162 5.32 -3.02 21.62
C LEU A 162 6.09 -2.67 22.89
N GLN A 163 5.71 -1.61 23.60
CA GLN A 163 6.33 -1.21 24.85
C GLN A 163 5.85 -2.03 26.05
N ILE A 164 4.84 -2.90 25.89
CA ILE A 164 4.34 -3.76 26.96
C ILE A 164 5.40 -4.82 27.29
N PRO A 165 5.79 -4.95 28.58
CA PRO A 165 6.82 -5.91 28.99
C PRO A 165 6.40 -7.36 28.76
N TYR A 166 7.34 -8.28 29.01
CA TYR A 166 7.16 -9.74 28.93
C TYR A 166 6.87 -10.29 27.51
N GLY A 167 7.15 -9.54 26.46
CA GLY A 167 6.95 -10.00 25.07
C GLY A 167 5.49 -9.99 24.59
N ILE A 168 4.55 -9.53 25.42
CA ILE A 168 3.12 -9.44 25.06
C ILE A 168 2.93 -8.51 23.86
N GLY A 169 3.65 -7.38 23.83
CA GLY A 169 3.63 -6.46 22.71
C GLY A 169 4.09 -7.09 21.41
N GLY A 170 5.16 -7.90 21.46
CA GLY A 170 5.64 -8.64 20.30
C GLY A 170 4.63 -9.66 19.77
N LEU A 171 3.90 -10.33 20.66
CA LEU A 171 2.83 -11.26 20.29
C LEU A 171 1.67 -10.53 19.59
N ILE A 172 1.24 -9.40 20.13
CA ILE A 172 0.17 -8.58 19.54
C ILE A 172 0.62 -8.05 18.18
N TYR A 173 1.84 -7.51 18.08
CA TYR A 173 2.40 -7.01 16.83
C TYR A 173 2.52 -8.13 15.78
N GLY A 174 3.06 -9.29 16.15
CA GLY A 174 3.19 -10.45 15.26
C GLY A 174 1.85 -10.93 14.70
N GLY A 175 0.78 -10.85 15.50
CA GLY A 175 -0.58 -11.13 15.05
C GLY A 175 -1.14 -10.02 14.15
N ALA A 176 -0.92 -8.76 14.49
CA ALA A 176 -1.44 -7.60 13.77
C ALA A 176 -0.75 -7.37 12.42
N ILE A 177 0.56 -7.67 12.30
CA ILE A 177 1.35 -7.39 11.09
C ILE A 177 0.77 -8.06 9.84
N GLN A 178 0.15 -9.23 9.99
CA GLN A 178 -0.47 -9.93 8.87
C GLN A 178 -1.70 -9.18 8.31
N PHE A 179 -2.51 -8.61 9.18
CA PHE A 179 -3.62 -7.76 8.76
C PHE A 179 -3.12 -6.46 8.13
N MET A 180 -2.08 -5.87 8.70
CA MET A 180 -1.43 -4.68 8.14
C MET A 180 -0.80 -4.97 6.77
N ALA A 181 -0.26 -6.18 6.57
CA ALA A 181 0.31 -6.60 5.28
C ALA A 181 -0.77 -6.71 4.20
N VAL A 182 -1.93 -7.31 4.51
CA VAL A 182 -3.05 -7.43 3.57
C VAL A 182 -3.61 -6.07 3.14
N THR A 183 -3.64 -5.10 4.06
CA THR A 183 -4.10 -3.73 3.78
C THR A 183 -3.02 -2.83 3.17
N GLY A 184 -1.77 -3.31 3.07
CA GLY A 184 -0.62 -2.51 2.63
C GLY A 184 -0.10 -1.52 3.67
N MET A 185 -0.66 -1.52 4.88
CA MET A 185 -0.32 -0.56 5.94
C MET A 185 1.02 -0.90 6.63
N HIS A 186 1.54 -2.11 6.47
CA HIS A 186 2.83 -2.52 7.06
C HIS A 186 3.99 -1.62 6.62
N HIS A 187 3.90 -0.98 5.47
CA HIS A 187 4.92 -0.02 5.03
C HIS A 187 4.99 1.24 5.89
N THR A 188 3.93 1.62 6.61
CA THR A 188 3.98 2.78 7.52
C THR A 188 4.90 2.57 8.71
N ILE A 189 5.29 1.33 8.99
CA ILE A 189 6.23 1.00 10.06
C ILE A 189 7.69 1.24 9.64
N VAL A 190 7.99 1.22 8.33
CA VAL A 190 9.37 1.37 7.83
C VAL A 190 10.07 2.65 8.31
N PRO A 191 9.47 3.84 8.25
CA PRO A 191 10.11 5.06 8.80
C PRO A 191 10.41 4.94 10.29
N ILE A 192 9.54 4.28 11.03
CA ILE A 192 9.69 4.07 12.48
C ILE A 192 10.83 3.11 12.78
N THR A 193 10.94 2.04 11.99
CA THR A 193 12.07 1.10 12.10
C THR A 193 13.39 1.82 11.84
N ILE A 194 13.44 2.67 10.80
CA ILE A 194 14.65 3.45 10.49
C ILE A 194 14.97 4.43 11.61
N ALA A 195 13.98 5.18 12.12
CA ALA A 195 14.19 6.10 13.24
C ALA A 195 14.70 5.34 14.48
N MET A 196 14.09 4.19 14.79
CA MET A 196 14.50 3.35 15.92
C MET A 196 15.95 2.85 15.78
N VAL A 197 16.35 2.38 14.61
CA VAL A 197 17.73 1.96 14.33
C VAL A 197 18.70 3.13 14.45
N THR A 198 18.29 4.31 13.99
CA THR A 198 19.12 5.52 14.08
C THR A 198 19.33 5.94 15.54
N ASP A 199 18.29 5.85 16.36
CA ASP A 199 18.34 6.30 17.76
C ASP A 199 18.97 5.29 18.71
N THR A 200 18.69 3.99 18.50
CA THR A 200 19.08 2.92 19.44
C THR A 200 20.19 2.00 18.92
N GLY A 201 20.47 2.02 17.61
CA GLY A 201 21.38 1.10 16.93
C GLY A 201 20.80 -0.31 16.72
N PHE A 202 19.55 -0.57 17.15
CA PHE A 202 18.93 -1.90 17.09
C PHE A 202 17.56 -1.83 16.42
N ASP A 203 17.26 -2.87 15.65
CA ASP A 203 15.94 -3.11 15.07
C ASP A 203 15.16 -4.15 15.89
N TYR A 204 14.12 -3.71 16.58
CA TYR A 204 13.28 -4.59 17.38
C TYR A 204 12.03 -5.06 16.62
N ILE A 205 11.68 -4.40 15.52
CA ILE A 205 10.41 -4.61 14.79
C ILE A 205 10.56 -5.70 13.74
N ASN A 206 11.62 -5.65 12.94
CA ASN A 206 11.85 -6.62 11.85
C ASN A 206 11.96 -8.08 12.32
N PRO A 207 12.63 -8.41 13.45
CA PRO A 207 12.65 -9.79 13.96
C PRO A 207 11.25 -10.31 14.30
N LEU A 208 10.37 -9.47 14.84
CA LEU A 208 8.99 -9.84 15.15
C LEU A 208 8.18 -10.09 13.86
N GLY A 209 8.37 -9.24 12.85
CA GLY A 209 7.79 -9.44 11.52
C GLY A 209 8.25 -10.75 10.89
N THR A 210 9.54 -11.05 10.95
CA THR A 210 10.11 -12.30 10.44
C THR A 210 9.54 -13.54 11.16
N ALA A 211 9.37 -13.48 12.47
CA ALA A 211 8.73 -14.55 13.24
C ALA A 211 7.26 -14.77 12.81
N ALA A 212 6.52 -13.67 12.56
CA ALA A 212 5.14 -13.75 12.07
C ALA A 212 5.05 -14.39 10.68
N ILE A 213 6.01 -14.10 9.78
CA ILE A 213 6.10 -14.73 8.46
C ILE A 213 6.40 -16.22 8.58
N ALA A 214 7.31 -16.62 9.48
CA ALA A 214 7.59 -18.03 9.71
C ALA A 214 6.34 -18.79 10.20
N GLY A 215 5.55 -18.17 11.09
CA GLY A 215 4.25 -18.69 11.51
C GLY A 215 3.25 -18.82 10.36
N GLN A 216 3.17 -17.83 9.47
CA GLN A 216 2.33 -17.87 8.27
C GLN A 216 2.77 -18.99 7.32
N PHE A 217 4.07 -19.16 7.13
CA PHE A 217 4.59 -20.27 6.34
C PHE A 217 4.16 -21.64 6.91
N GLY A 218 4.28 -21.83 8.23
CA GLY A 218 3.83 -23.04 8.90
C GLY A 218 2.33 -23.28 8.71
N ALA A 219 1.50 -22.24 8.86
CA ALA A 219 0.06 -22.34 8.63
C ALA A 219 -0.28 -22.71 7.18
N ALA A 220 0.40 -22.11 6.20
CA ALA A 220 0.20 -22.43 4.80
C ALA A 220 0.65 -23.86 4.45
N MET A 221 1.74 -24.35 5.05
CA MET A 221 2.16 -25.75 4.93
C MET A 221 1.11 -26.72 5.49
N ALA A 222 0.52 -26.38 6.64
CA ALA A 222 -0.56 -27.17 7.21
C ALA A 222 -1.79 -27.21 6.30
N VAL A 223 -2.24 -26.04 5.80
CA VAL A 223 -3.35 -25.98 4.82
C VAL A 223 -3.02 -26.77 3.56
N MET A 224 -1.80 -26.66 3.04
CA MET A 224 -1.35 -27.43 1.88
C MET A 224 -1.42 -28.94 2.11
N SER A 225 -1.06 -29.42 3.30
CA SER A 225 -1.11 -30.84 3.65
C SER A 225 -2.54 -31.39 3.73
N MET A 226 -3.50 -30.53 4.06
CA MET A 226 -4.93 -30.88 4.16
C MET A 226 -5.68 -30.78 2.82
N GLN A 227 -5.09 -30.12 1.82
CA GLN A 227 -5.71 -29.96 0.50
C GLN A 227 -5.53 -31.21 -0.37
N THR A 228 -6.66 -31.80 -0.77
CA THR A 228 -6.72 -32.94 -1.69
C THR A 228 -6.68 -32.49 -3.16
N ASP A 229 -7.11 -31.26 -3.45
CA ASP A 229 -7.15 -30.68 -4.80
C ASP A 229 -5.77 -30.11 -5.17
N LYS A 230 -5.18 -30.64 -6.25
CA LYS A 230 -3.85 -30.25 -6.73
C LYS A 230 -3.76 -28.77 -7.12
N VAL A 231 -4.82 -28.18 -7.71
CA VAL A 231 -4.83 -26.78 -8.15
C VAL A 231 -4.81 -25.85 -6.93
N LYS A 232 -5.64 -26.12 -5.92
CA LYS A 232 -5.67 -25.35 -4.66
C LYS A 232 -4.37 -25.50 -3.90
N ARG A 233 -3.79 -26.69 -3.87
CA ARG A 233 -2.49 -26.99 -3.25
C ARG A 233 -1.37 -26.16 -3.87
N THR A 234 -1.30 -26.09 -5.21
CA THR A 234 -0.31 -25.26 -5.91
C THR A 234 -0.53 -23.77 -5.65
N GLY A 235 -1.78 -23.30 -5.61
CA GLY A 235 -2.10 -21.91 -5.24
C GLY A 235 -1.62 -21.55 -3.84
N THR A 236 -1.78 -22.43 -2.86
CA THR A 236 -1.30 -22.18 -1.49
C THR A 236 0.23 -22.06 -1.42
N VAL A 237 0.97 -22.88 -2.17
CA VAL A 237 2.44 -22.79 -2.26
C VAL A 237 2.87 -21.47 -2.91
N SER A 238 2.22 -21.08 -3.99
CA SER A 238 2.53 -19.81 -4.68
C SER A 238 2.31 -18.59 -3.78
N TYR A 239 1.29 -18.62 -2.94
CA TYR A 239 1.01 -17.54 -2.00
C TYR A 239 2.12 -17.38 -0.95
N THR A 240 2.65 -18.48 -0.43
CA THR A 240 3.74 -18.45 0.55
C THR A 240 5.04 -17.93 -0.06
N HIS A 241 5.35 -18.30 -1.29
CA HIS A 241 6.55 -17.83 -1.97
C HIS A 241 6.47 -16.35 -2.39
N LEU A 242 5.27 -15.80 -2.63
CA LEU A 242 5.09 -14.40 -2.98
C LEU A 242 5.13 -13.47 -1.75
N THR A 243 4.75 -13.95 -0.57
CA THR A 243 4.71 -13.12 0.65
C THR A 243 6.05 -13.09 1.39
N LEU A 244 6.85 -14.16 1.31
CA LEU A 244 8.16 -14.25 1.97
C LEU A 244 9.18 -13.18 1.51
N PRO A 245 9.35 -12.88 0.20
CA PRO A 245 10.35 -11.91 -0.24
C PRO A 245 9.99 -10.46 0.03
N THR A 246 8.71 -10.14 0.19
CA THR A 246 8.25 -8.74 0.32
C THR A 246 8.50 -8.14 1.71
N ILE A 247 8.70 -8.96 2.72
CA ILE A 247 8.90 -8.50 4.11
C ILE A 247 10.36 -8.66 4.55
N ALA A 248 11.10 -9.60 3.96
CA ALA A 248 12.51 -9.85 4.28
C ALA A 248 13.50 -8.92 3.53
N GLY A 249 13.02 -7.95 2.78
CA GLY A 249 13.81 -7.09 1.88
C GLY A 249 13.89 -5.63 2.29
N VAL A 250 13.89 -5.32 3.59
CA VAL A 250 14.20 -3.97 4.11
C VAL A 250 15.58 -3.98 4.73
#